data_5dd3288dc60ccdfb86b0623ab54f055f
#
_entry.id   5dd3288dc60ccdfb86b0623ab54f055f
#
_cell.length_a   1.000
_cell.length_b   1.000
_cell.length_c   1.000
_cell.angle_alpha   90.00
_cell.angle_beta   90.00
_cell.angle_gamma   90.00
#
_symmetry.space_group_name_H-M   'P 1'
#
loop_
_entity.id
_entity.type
_entity.pdbx_description
1 polymer ?
#
loop_
_entity_poly.entity_id
_entity_poly.type
_entity_poly.pdbx_seq_one_letter_code
_entity_poly.pdbx_strand_id
1 'polypeptide(L)'
;MNILITNGTILPMNIADDSPKYFKGHLGIEGSRICFVSKEQSDADKFLSLHKDNCKVIDATGFIVMPGLINTHTHIAMALLRGISDDVPLMEWLNEHIWPVEAHMGYNEILIGAKLGALEMLKGGTTTFVDMYPYEEAVAEASEEAGIRAIVSPCAMDFRMPHFEEDWRAVQKR
;
A
#
# COMPACT_ATOMS: atom_id res chain seq x y z
N MET A 1 7.67 -15.55 12.51
CA MET A 1 8.24 -14.53 13.44
C MET A 1 7.09 -13.94 14.22
N ASN A 2 7.24 -13.81 15.53
CA ASN A 2 6.23 -13.19 16.39
C ASN A 2 6.67 -11.77 16.75
N ILE A 3 5.73 -10.86 16.94
CA ILE A 3 6.01 -9.47 17.29
C ILE A 3 5.12 -9.08 18.45
N LEU A 4 5.73 -8.49 19.47
CA LEU A 4 5.02 -7.86 20.57
C LEU A 4 5.29 -6.35 20.53
N ILE A 5 4.24 -5.57 20.37
CA ILE A 5 4.31 -4.11 20.46
C ILE A 5 3.78 -3.71 21.84
N THR A 6 4.60 -2.96 22.60
CA THR A 6 4.26 -2.56 23.99
C THR A 6 4.15 -1.05 24.10
N ASN A 7 3.39 -0.60 25.10
CA ASN A 7 3.29 0.80 25.54
C ASN A 7 2.79 1.80 24.50
N GLY A 8 2.22 1.33 23.38
CA GLY A 8 1.73 2.19 22.31
C GLY A 8 0.40 2.86 22.63
N THR A 9 0.13 3.98 21.99
CA THR A 9 -1.23 4.53 21.91
C THR A 9 -1.94 3.84 20.75
N ILE A 10 -2.81 2.89 21.07
CA ILE A 10 -3.48 2.03 20.07
C ILE A 10 -4.75 2.69 19.58
N LEU A 11 -4.88 2.82 18.24
CA LEU A 11 -6.10 3.18 17.55
C LEU A 11 -6.65 1.92 16.87
N PRO A 12 -7.62 1.22 17.47
CA PRO A 12 -8.10 -0.05 16.93
C PRO A 12 -8.94 0.10 15.65
N MET A 13 -9.38 1.33 15.34
CA MET A 13 -10.25 1.65 14.20
C MET A 13 -11.55 0.83 14.21
N ASN A 14 -11.97 0.36 15.38
CA ASN A 14 -13.22 -0.35 15.55
C ASN A 14 -14.36 0.67 15.64
N ILE A 15 -15.33 0.55 14.73
CA ILE A 15 -16.46 1.49 14.56
C ILE A 15 -17.63 1.15 15.53
N ALA A 16 -17.51 0.12 16.37
CA ALA A 16 -18.53 -0.17 17.38
C ALA A 16 -18.69 1.02 18.34
N ASP A 17 -19.93 1.51 18.48
CA ASP A 17 -20.27 2.82 19.08
C ASP A 17 -19.77 3.06 20.50
N ASP A 18 -19.49 2.02 21.28
CA ASP A 18 -19.06 2.12 22.68
C ASP A 18 -17.55 1.80 22.90
N SER A 19 -16.80 1.53 21.83
CA SER A 19 -15.37 1.24 21.96
C SER A 19 -14.55 2.51 22.16
N PRO A 20 -13.51 2.49 23.03
CA PRO A 20 -12.62 3.64 23.15
C PRO A 20 -11.95 3.91 21.82
N LYS A 21 -11.97 5.16 21.37
CA LYS A 21 -11.36 5.58 20.10
C LYS A 21 -9.85 5.32 20.09
N TYR A 22 -9.21 5.37 21.23
CA TYR A 22 -7.80 5.04 21.46
C TYR A 22 -7.55 4.68 22.91
N PHE A 23 -6.49 3.95 23.19
CA PHE A 23 -6.03 3.65 24.54
C PHE A 23 -4.53 3.31 24.54
N LYS A 24 -3.87 3.40 25.67
CA LYS A 24 -2.53 2.86 25.87
C LYS A 24 -2.60 1.37 26.10
N GLY A 25 -1.73 0.61 25.44
CA GLY A 25 -1.76 -0.85 25.55
C GLY A 25 -0.70 -1.55 24.71
N HIS A 26 -0.98 -2.81 24.46
CA HIS A 26 -0.09 -3.79 23.86
C HIS A 26 -0.80 -4.54 22.75
N LEU A 27 0.00 -5.01 21.78
CA LEU A 27 -0.50 -5.75 20.63
C LEU A 27 0.47 -6.90 20.32
N GLY A 28 -0.06 -8.11 20.20
CA GLY A 28 0.68 -9.29 19.81
C GLY A 28 0.34 -9.76 18.42
N ILE A 29 1.39 -10.08 17.63
CA ILE A 29 1.26 -10.61 16.28
C ILE A 29 1.95 -11.96 16.24
N GLU A 30 1.21 -12.98 15.79
CA GLU A 30 1.71 -14.32 15.55
C GLU A 30 1.63 -14.62 14.04
N GLY A 31 2.79 -14.79 13.42
CA GLY A 31 2.86 -14.94 11.97
C GLY A 31 2.35 -13.69 11.24
N SER A 32 1.19 -13.78 10.60
CA SER A 32 0.53 -12.69 9.87
C SER A 32 -0.75 -12.17 10.53
N ARG A 33 -1.03 -12.59 11.78
CA ARG A 33 -2.30 -12.27 12.45
C ARG A 33 -2.07 -11.56 13.78
N ILE A 34 -2.88 -10.56 14.05
CA ILE A 34 -3.01 -9.97 15.38
C ILE A 34 -3.75 -11.00 16.25
N CYS A 35 -3.13 -11.47 17.32
CA CYS A 35 -3.71 -12.45 18.25
C CYS A 35 -4.31 -11.80 19.49
N PHE A 36 -3.81 -10.63 19.90
CA PHE A 36 -4.47 -9.82 20.93
C PHE A 36 -4.16 -8.34 20.77
N VAL A 37 -5.07 -7.53 21.31
CA VAL A 37 -4.92 -6.10 21.55
C VAL A 37 -5.46 -5.85 22.97
N SER A 38 -4.63 -5.38 23.90
CA SER A 38 -5.00 -5.29 25.30
C SER A 38 -4.41 -4.08 26.01
N LYS A 39 -5.08 -3.62 27.07
CA LYS A 39 -4.56 -2.61 28.00
C LYS A 39 -3.69 -3.25 29.10
N GLU A 40 -3.86 -4.55 29.30
CA GLU A 40 -3.31 -5.27 30.43
C GLU A 40 -1.88 -5.75 30.14
N GLN A 41 -0.93 -5.37 31.02
CA GLN A 41 0.45 -5.82 30.93
C GLN A 41 0.57 -7.35 31.00
N SER A 42 -0.31 -7.99 31.77
CA SER A 42 -0.33 -9.45 31.93
C SER A 42 -0.50 -10.22 30.61
N ASP A 43 -1.22 -9.65 29.63
CA ASP A 43 -1.38 -10.27 28.31
C ASP A 43 -0.09 -10.18 27.49
N ALA A 44 0.63 -9.06 27.59
CA ALA A 44 1.93 -8.89 26.97
C ALA A 44 2.96 -9.86 27.58
N ASP A 45 2.98 -9.98 28.90
CA ASP A 45 3.89 -10.88 29.62
C ASP A 45 3.62 -12.35 29.27
N LYS A 46 2.35 -12.73 29.21
CA LYS A 46 1.91 -14.06 28.78
C LYS A 46 2.35 -14.37 27.35
N PHE A 47 2.12 -13.43 26.42
CA PHE A 47 2.55 -13.59 25.04
C PHE A 47 4.07 -13.76 24.94
N LEU A 48 4.82 -12.90 25.62
CA LEU A 48 6.27 -12.97 25.64
C LEU A 48 6.78 -14.29 26.23
N SER A 49 6.14 -14.79 27.28
CA SER A 49 6.53 -16.08 27.89
C SER A 49 6.30 -17.27 26.97
N LEU A 50 5.25 -17.23 26.14
CA LEU A 50 4.93 -18.28 25.16
C LEU A 50 5.87 -18.27 23.96
N HIS A 51 6.41 -17.12 23.60
CA HIS A 51 7.19 -16.91 22.36
C HIS A 51 8.63 -16.46 22.64
N LYS A 52 9.17 -16.72 23.83
CA LYS A 52 10.42 -16.18 24.36
C LYS A 52 11.61 -16.24 23.42
N ASP A 53 11.73 -17.32 22.65
CA ASP A 53 12.89 -17.56 21.78
C ASP A 53 12.67 -17.05 20.33
N ASN A 54 11.48 -16.57 19.99
CA ASN A 54 11.12 -16.14 18.63
C ASN A 54 10.15 -14.96 18.64
N CYS A 55 10.38 -13.97 19.48
CA CYS A 55 9.57 -12.79 19.59
C CYS A 55 10.42 -11.52 19.47
N LYS A 56 10.08 -10.68 18.48
CA LYS A 56 10.62 -9.31 18.40
C LYS A 56 9.75 -8.41 19.25
N VAL A 57 10.34 -7.77 20.26
CA VAL A 57 9.64 -6.76 21.09
C VAL A 57 9.93 -5.37 20.53
N ILE A 58 8.88 -4.57 20.39
CA ILE A 58 8.94 -3.18 19.95
C ILE A 58 8.31 -2.32 21.05
N ASP A 59 9.08 -1.48 21.69
CA ASP A 59 8.55 -0.46 22.61
C ASP A 59 8.03 0.73 21.77
N ALA A 60 6.71 0.92 21.82
CA ALA A 60 6.01 1.98 21.13
C ALA A 60 5.65 3.16 22.07
N THR A 61 6.41 3.35 23.14
CA THR A 61 6.23 4.50 24.04
C THR A 61 6.31 5.82 23.26
N GLY A 62 5.26 6.63 23.32
CA GLY A 62 5.17 7.90 22.57
C GLY A 62 4.71 7.77 21.13
N PHE A 63 4.51 6.56 20.62
CA PHE A 63 4.03 6.31 19.27
C PHE A 63 2.56 5.90 19.22
N ILE A 64 1.95 6.14 18.06
CA ILE A 64 0.61 5.66 17.72
C ILE A 64 0.76 4.32 16.99
N VAL A 65 -0.03 3.34 17.41
CA VAL A 65 -0.16 2.03 16.75
C VAL A 65 -1.54 1.94 16.13
N MET A 66 -1.60 1.82 14.82
CA MET A 66 -2.85 1.80 14.07
C MET A 66 -2.73 0.84 12.87
N PRO A 67 -3.86 0.40 12.27
CA PRO A 67 -3.82 -0.32 11.01
C PRO A 67 -3.08 0.49 9.94
N GLY A 68 -2.40 -0.22 9.03
CA GLY A 68 -1.74 0.43 7.89
C GLY A 68 -2.73 1.20 7.03
N LEU A 69 -2.28 2.28 6.42
CA LEU A 69 -3.09 3.08 5.51
C LEU A 69 -3.48 2.29 4.26
N ILE A 70 -4.64 2.60 3.71
CA ILE A 70 -5.14 2.03 2.46
C ILE A 70 -5.27 3.16 1.44
N ASN A 71 -4.52 3.06 0.35
CA ASN A 71 -4.65 3.98 -0.78
C ASN A 71 -5.65 3.38 -1.78
N THR A 72 -6.83 3.97 -1.87
CA THR A 72 -7.93 3.47 -2.70
C THR A 72 -7.94 3.99 -4.13
N HIS A 73 -6.98 4.83 -4.51
CA HIS A 73 -6.84 5.34 -5.87
C HIS A 73 -5.37 5.69 -6.14
N THR A 74 -4.74 4.99 -7.08
CA THR A 74 -3.37 5.30 -7.50
C THR A 74 -3.12 4.86 -8.94
N HIS A 75 -2.08 5.43 -9.52
CA HIS A 75 -1.39 5.02 -10.74
C HIS A 75 0.09 4.90 -10.35
N ILE A 76 0.40 3.82 -9.66
CA ILE A 76 1.64 3.70 -8.88
C ILE A 76 2.92 3.90 -9.71
N ALA A 77 2.91 3.45 -10.97
CA ALA A 77 4.05 3.58 -11.88
C ALA A 77 4.35 5.04 -12.25
N MET A 78 3.35 5.94 -12.14
CA MET A 78 3.53 7.38 -12.37
C MET A 78 4.44 8.05 -11.35
N ALA A 79 4.91 7.34 -10.33
CA ALA A 79 5.98 7.83 -9.47
C ALA A 79 7.23 8.29 -10.25
N LEU A 80 7.49 7.69 -11.43
CA LEU A 80 8.54 8.10 -12.35
C LEU A 80 8.25 9.44 -13.07
N LEU A 81 7.00 9.82 -13.17
CA LEU A 81 6.56 11.00 -13.93
C LEU A 81 6.45 12.25 -13.04
N ARG A 82 6.87 12.15 -11.80
CA ARG A 82 6.80 13.27 -10.85
C ARG A 82 7.56 14.48 -11.34
N GLY A 83 6.88 15.63 -11.38
CA GLY A 83 7.49 16.92 -11.76
C GLY A 83 7.60 17.12 -13.28
N ILE A 84 6.99 16.28 -14.12
CA ILE A 84 6.99 16.49 -15.58
C ILE A 84 6.24 17.76 -15.95
N SER A 85 5.11 18.03 -15.30
CA SER A 85 4.31 19.24 -15.52
C SER A 85 3.45 19.55 -14.32
N ASP A 86 3.32 20.82 -13.98
CA ASP A 86 2.50 21.34 -12.89
C ASP A 86 1.64 22.52 -13.40
N ASP A 87 0.55 22.81 -12.67
CA ASP A 87 -0.28 24.00 -12.84
C ASP A 87 -0.93 24.20 -14.22
N VAL A 88 -1.21 23.11 -14.95
CA VAL A 88 -1.92 23.12 -16.23
C VAL A 88 -3.29 22.42 -16.14
N PRO A 89 -4.26 22.73 -17.01
CA PRO A 89 -5.53 22.02 -17.05
C PRO A 89 -5.35 20.53 -17.32
N LEU A 90 -6.25 19.69 -16.75
CA LEU A 90 -6.15 18.23 -16.84
C LEU A 90 -5.95 17.70 -18.26
N MET A 91 -6.73 18.18 -19.23
CA MET A 91 -6.65 17.66 -20.60
C MET A 91 -5.37 18.10 -21.32
N GLU A 92 -4.82 19.25 -21.01
CA GLU A 92 -3.52 19.70 -21.47
C GLU A 92 -2.42 18.86 -20.83
N TRP A 93 -2.49 18.67 -19.52
CA TRP A 93 -1.56 17.80 -18.77
C TRP A 93 -1.50 16.39 -19.34
N LEU A 94 -2.67 15.78 -19.62
CA LEU A 94 -2.72 14.45 -20.21
C LEU A 94 -2.16 14.43 -21.64
N ASN A 95 -2.67 15.30 -22.53
CA ASN A 95 -2.36 15.22 -23.97
C ASN A 95 -0.94 15.67 -24.31
N GLU A 96 -0.43 16.68 -23.62
CA GLU A 96 0.82 17.33 -23.98
C GLU A 96 2.01 16.87 -23.13
N HIS A 97 1.76 16.35 -21.93
CA HIS A 97 2.83 16.02 -21.00
C HIS A 97 2.87 14.53 -20.63
N ILE A 98 1.75 13.93 -20.26
CA ILE A 98 1.72 12.58 -19.69
C ILE A 98 1.67 11.51 -20.79
N TRP A 99 0.63 11.49 -21.61
CA TRP A 99 0.46 10.46 -22.63
C TRP A 99 1.62 10.34 -23.62
N PRO A 100 2.29 11.44 -24.06
CA PRO A 100 3.48 11.32 -24.89
C PRO A 100 4.63 10.58 -24.20
N VAL A 101 4.77 10.69 -22.88
CA VAL A 101 5.80 9.96 -22.13
C VAL A 101 5.35 8.52 -21.86
N GLU A 102 4.12 8.32 -21.44
CA GLU A 102 3.54 6.98 -21.19
C GLU A 102 3.60 6.10 -22.44
N ALA A 103 3.46 6.67 -23.62
CA ALA A 103 3.60 5.94 -24.89
C ALA A 103 4.96 5.25 -25.09
N HIS A 104 5.97 5.66 -24.34
CA HIS A 104 7.31 5.07 -24.36
C HIS A 104 7.58 4.16 -23.15
N MET A 105 6.62 4.04 -22.23
CA MET A 105 6.72 3.18 -21.06
C MET A 105 6.19 1.79 -21.39
N GLY A 106 7.08 0.82 -21.34
CA GLY A 106 6.72 -0.59 -21.45
C GLY A 106 6.72 -1.27 -20.07
N TYR A 107 6.65 -2.60 -20.11
CA TYR A 107 6.62 -3.42 -18.89
C TYR A 107 7.72 -3.06 -17.88
N ASN A 108 8.96 -2.88 -18.34
CA ASN A 108 10.10 -2.62 -17.46
C ASN A 108 10.01 -1.26 -16.76
N GLU A 109 9.59 -0.23 -17.47
CA GLU A 109 9.41 1.11 -16.91
C GLU A 109 8.28 1.11 -15.87
N ILE A 110 7.16 0.44 -16.18
CA ILE A 110 6.05 0.27 -15.24
C ILE A 110 6.51 -0.51 -13.99
N LEU A 111 7.26 -1.61 -14.17
CA LEU A 111 7.80 -2.40 -13.06
C LEU A 111 8.69 -1.55 -12.13
N ILE A 112 9.60 -0.77 -12.69
CA ILE A 112 10.50 0.09 -11.92
C ILE A 112 9.72 1.19 -11.20
N GLY A 113 8.78 1.85 -11.90
CA GLY A 113 7.92 2.87 -11.32
C GLY A 113 7.06 2.34 -10.17
N ALA A 114 6.48 1.16 -10.37
CA ALA A 114 5.69 0.49 -9.35
C ALA A 114 6.53 0.09 -8.12
N LYS A 115 7.77 -0.39 -8.30
CA LYS A 115 8.71 -0.67 -7.19
C LYS A 115 9.05 0.60 -6.40
N LEU A 116 9.29 1.71 -7.10
CA LEU A 116 9.54 3.00 -6.44
C LEU A 116 8.32 3.46 -5.64
N GLY A 117 7.13 3.44 -6.24
CA GLY A 117 5.90 3.84 -5.57
C GLY A 117 5.55 2.93 -4.39
N ALA A 118 5.74 1.61 -4.51
CA ALA A 118 5.54 0.65 -3.42
C ALA A 118 6.48 0.93 -2.24
N LEU A 119 7.75 1.22 -2.51
CA LEU A 119 8.72 1.60 -1.49
C LEU A 119 8.28 2.88 -0.74
N GLU A 120 7.83 3.90 -1.46
CA GLU A 120 7.34 5.14 -0.86
C GLU A 120 6.08 4.90 -0.03
N MET A 121 5.13 4.10 -0.53
CA MET A 121 3.92 3.71 0.20
C MET A 121 4.27 3.00 1.50
N LEU A 122 5.14 1.98 1.47
CA LEU A 122 5.56 1.26 2.67
C LEU A 122 6.24 2.17 3.69
N LYS A 123 7.13 3.05 3.24
CA LYS A 123 7.79 4.05 4.11
C LYS A 123 6.79 5.05 4.68
N GLY A 124 5.72 5.38 3.98
CA GLY A 124 4.62 6.24 4.42
C GLY A 124 3.57 5.53 5.27
N GLY A 125 3.69 4.20 5.48
CA GLY A 125 2.74 3.41 6.28
C GLY A 125 1.53 2.90 5.51
N THR A 126 1.50 3.02 4.18
CA THR A 126 0.48 2.39 3.33
C THR A 126 0.79 0.91 3.17
N THR A 127 -0.19 0.06 3.42
CA THR A 127 -0.04 -1.40 3.39
C THR A 127 -0.92 -2.08 2.33
N THR A 128 -1.82 -1.32 1.73
CA THR A 128 -2.73 -1.79 0.69
C THR A 128 -3.02 -0.64 -0.28
N PHE A 129 -3.06 -0.92 -1.57
CA PHE A 129 -3.47 0.08 -2.56
C PHE A 129 -4.35 -0.54 -3.65
N VAL A 130 -5.07 0.34 -4.36
CA VAL A 130 -5.86 0.01 -5.54
C VAL A 130 -5.24 0.75 -6.71
N ASP A 131 -4.85 0.03 -7.75
CA ASP A 131 -4.26 0.59 -8.95
C ASP A 131 -5.07 0.28 -10.21
N MET A 132 -4.93 1.14 -11.18
CA MET A 132 -5.44 0.97 -12.53
C MET A 132 -4.47 1.65 -13.49
N TYR A 133 -3.78 0.86 -14.34
CA TYR A 133 -2.77 1.37 -15.26
C TYR A 133 -2.53 0.39 -16.41
N PRO A 134 -1.79 0.75 -17.47
CA PRO A 134 -1.24 -0.21 -18.41
C PRO A 134 -0.22 -1.15 -17.76
N TYR A 135 -0.12 -2.38 -18.24
CA TYR A 135 0.82 -3.40 -17.75
C TYR A 135 0.66 -3.71 -16.25
N GLU A 136 -0.58 -3.88 -15.79
CA GLU A 136 -0.89 -4.19 -14.38
C GLU A 136 -0.23 -5.48 -13.86
N GLU A 137 0.17 -6.38 -14.75
CA GLU A 137 0.99 -7.53 -14.40
C GLU A 137 2.36 -7.12 -13.86
N ALA A 138 2.94 -6.02 -14.32
CA ALA A 138 4.18 -5.48 -13.78
C ALA A 138 3.96 -4.83 -12.40
N VAL A 139 2.80 -4.20 -12.18
CA VAL A 139 2.40 -3.67 -10.88
C VAL A 139 2.18 -4.81 -9.88
N ALA A 140 1.55 -5.91 -10.32
CA ALA A 140 1.36 -7.09 -9.49
C ALA A 140 2.70 -7.71 -9.07
N GLU A 141 3.65 -7.88 -10.02
CA GLU A 141 5.01 -8.36 -9.73
C GLU A 141 5.74 -7.46 -8.72
N ALA A 142 5.72 -6.15 -8.93
CA ALA A 142 6.32 -5.19 -8.01
C ALA A 142 5.72 -5.27 -6.61
N SER A 143 4.41 -5.48 -6.53
CA SER A 143 3.68 -5.58 -5.27
C SER A 143 4.02 -6.85 -4.49
N GLU A 144 4.15 -7.98 -5.21
CA GLU A 144 4.55 -9.26 -4.63
C GLU A 144 5.99 -9.19 -4.08
N GLU A 145 6.93 -8.65 -4.86
CA GLU A 145 8.31 -8.46 -4.43
C GLU A 145 8.44 -7.52 -3.22
N ALA A 146 7.66 -6.43 -3.20
CA ALA A 146 7.64 -5.48 -2.09
C ALA A 146 6.91 -6.00 -0.85
N GLY A 147 6.08 -7.04 -0.99
CA GLY A 147 5.25 -7.57 0.08
C GLY A 147 4.11 -6.64 0.50
N ILE A 148 3.62 -5.77 -0.40
CA ILE A 148 2.47 -4.89 -0.19
C ILE A 148 1.22 -5.49 -0.84
N ARG A 149 0.05 -5.31 -0.25
CA ARG A 149 -1.21 -5.77 -0.84
C ARG A 149 -1.66 -4.82 -1.93
N ALA A 150 -2.04 -5.36 -3.07
CA ALA A 150 -2.56 -4.60 -4.21
C ALA A 150 -3.88 -5.19 -4.73
N ILE A 151 -4.74 -4.33 -5.21
CA ILE A 151 -5.86 -4.64 -6.08
C ILE A 151 -5.53 -3.94 -7.38
N VAL A 152 -5.27 -4.72 -8.42
CA VAL A 152 -4.85 -4.21 -9.74
C VAL A 152 -5.95 -4.46 -10.76
N SER A 153 -6.16 -3.51 -11.65
CA SER A 153 -7.19 -3.58 -12.68
C SER A 153 -6.65 -3.03 -14.00
N PRO A 154 -6.81 -3.74 -15.12
CA PRO A 154 -6.44 -3.19 -16.41
C PRO A 154 -7.22 -1.91 -16.70
N CYS A 155 -6.58 -0.97 -17.36
CA CYS A 155 -7.19 0.25 -17.81
C CYS A 155 -8.16 -0.05 -18.98
N ALA A 156 -9.43 0.28 -18.81
CA ALA A 156 -10.43 0.20 -19.88
C ALA A 156 -10.93 1.61 -20.20
N MET A 157 -10.64 2.10 -21.41
CA MET A 157 -11.09 3.41 -21.89
C MET A 157 -11.97 3.27 -23.10
N ASP A 158 -13.03 4.07 -23.20
CA ASP A 158 -13.97 4.09 -24.34
C ASP A 158 -13.48 4.98 -25.51
N PHE A 159 -12.28 5.50 -25.41
CA PHE A 159 -11.63 6.25 -26.48
C PHE A 159 -10.20 5.74 -26.71
N ARG A 160 -9.71 5.89 -27.93
CA ARG A 160 -8.35 5.52 -28.28
C ARG A 160 -7.38 6.51 -27.64
N MET A 161 -6.56 6.02 -26.73
CA MET A 161 -5.47 6.83 -26.20
C MET A 161 -4.48 7.12 -27.34
N PRO A 162 -4.10 8.40 -27.55
CA PRO A 162 -3.02 8.72 -28.47
C PRO A 162 -1.78 7.94 -28.02
N HIS A 163 -1.17 7.21 -28.92
CA HIS A 163 0.09 6.47 -28.68
C HIS A 163 0.01 5.06 -28.07
N PHE A 164 -1.15 4.57 -27.63
CA PHE A 164 -1.31 3.16 -27.30
C PHE A 164 -1.85 2.39 -28.51
N GLU A 165 -1.04 1.48 -29.05
CA GLU A 165 -1.42 0.68 -30.22
C GLU A 165 -2.40 -0.45 -29.88
N GLU A 166 -2.44 -0.89 -28.64
CA GLU A 166 -3.34 -1.98 -28.21
C GLU A 166 -4.76 -1.49 -27.93
N ASP A 167 -5.71 -2.08 -28.64
CA ASP A 167 -7.14 -1.93 -28.33
C ASP A 167 -7.38 -2.55 -26.93
N TRP A 168 -7.92 -1.78 -25.98
CA TRP A 168 -8.29 -2.25 -24.63
C TRP A 168 -9.11 -3.55 -24.65
N ARG A 169 -9.87 -3.80 -25.76
CA ARG A 169 -10.60 -5.04 -25.99
C ARG A 169 -9.69 -6.25 -26.22
N ALA A 170 -8.46 -6.05 -26.63
CA ALA A 170 -7.47 -7.11 -26.74
C ALA A 170 -6.85 -7.47 -25.39
N VAL A 171 -6.71 -6.49 -24.49
CA VAL A 171 -6.18 -6.68 -23.14
C VAL A 171 -7.16 -7.50 -22.26
N GLN A 172 -8.47 -7.33 -22.44
CA GLN A 172 -9.48 -8.13 -21.70
C GLN A 172 -9.55 -9.61 -22.10
N LYS A 173 -8.87 -10.02 -23.16
CA LYS A 173 -8.87 -11.42 -23.64
C LYS A 173 -7.63 -12.22 -23.21
N ARG A 174 -6.72 -11.62 -22.47
CA ARG A 174 -5.57 -12.26 -21.84
C ARG A 174 -5.85 -12.55 -20.38
#